data_e1a341ffd2a0b1657bf697fc7b176ad4
#
_entry.id   e1a341ffd2a0b1657bf697fc7b176ad4
#
_cell.length_a   1.000
_cell.length_b   1.000
_cell.length_c   1.000
_cell.angle_alpha   90.00
_cell.angle_beta   90.00
_cell.angle_gamma   90.00
#
_symmetry.space_group_name_H-M   'P 1'
#
loop_
_entity.id
_entity.type
_entity.pdbx_description
1 polymer ?
#
loop_
_entity_poly.entity_id
_entity_poly.type
_entity_poly.pdbx_seq_one_letter_code
_entity_poly.pdbx_strand_id
1 'polypeptide(L)'
;MLVNGSYEKIYKNYIMDVVLSIISQSQEKAKASRDEARKPLMILGPSAVGKDTMINRLKAKYPDAIYKLPSYTTRPMRNGETEGVDYFFVTKEQFQSMREKGSLFGVQEYNHNYYASNKNKLKEVMADKSKVIILNYNIETANSVKDDLDFNYVAILPPSEGELRNRLIKRGTKAEEITNRMNNSIREIQLINEANYIQYRLVNDDEERAFSKLDEHLRELYPALH
;
A
#
# COMPACT_ATOMS: atom_id res chain seq x y z
N MET A 1 24.23 60.70 17.77
CA MET A 1 24.64 59.33 18.00
C MET A 1 23.50 58.44 18.60
N LEU A 2 22.29 58.46 18.10
CA LEU A 2 21.16 57.69 18.67
C LEU A 2 20.40 56.86 17.62
N VAL A 3 20.88 56.77 16.38
CA VAL A 3 20.15 56.08 15.28
C VAL A 3 20.59 54.63 15.10
N ASN A 4 21.79 54.22 15.55
CA ASN A 4 22.35 52.89 15.32
C ASN A 4 21.64 51.76 16.14
N GLY A 5 21.18 52.03 17.34
CA GLY A 5 20.56 50.99 18.20
C GLY A 5 19.16 50.51 17.72
N SER A 6 18.44 51.38 16.99
CA SER A 6 17.12 51.06 16.46
C SER A 6 17.19 50.11 15.26
N TYR A 7 18.14 50.36 14.35
CA TYR A 7 18.34 49.48 13.16
C TYR A 7 18.88 48.11 13.54
N GLU A 8 19.79 48.02 14.49
CA GLU A 8 20.33 46.75 14.98
C GLU A 8 19.25 45.87 15.63
N LYS A 9 18.34 46.47 16.39
CA LYS A 9 17.22 45.79 17.01
C LYS A 9 16.19 45.31 15.97
N ILE A 10 15.87 46.12 14.97
CA ILE A 10 14.96 45.77 13.88
C ILE A 10 15.56 44.63 13.05
N TYR A 11 16.86 44.68 12.72
CA TYR A 11 17.56 43.67 11.96
C TYR A 11 17.64 42.34 12.73
N LYS A 12 17.95 42.38 14.04
CA LYS A 12 17.91 41.16 14.90
C LYS A 12 16.53 40.52 14.96
N ASN A 13 15.47 41.34 15.10
CA ASN A 13 14.10 40.80 15.09
C ASN A 13 13.76 40.19 13.74
N TYR A 14 14.07 40.82 12.63
CA TYR A 14 13.85 40.28 11.29
C TYR A 14 14.58 38.94 11.06
N ILE A 15 15.87 38.87 11.45
CA ILE A 15 16.63 37.61 11.36
C ILE A 15 16.01 36.53 12.25
N MET A 16 15.59 36.88 13.46
CA MET A 16 14.92 35.95 14.37
C MET A 16 13.61 35.39 13.77
N ASP A 17 12.79 36.25 13.18
CA ASP A 17 11.53 35.85 12.53
C ASP A 17 11.79 34.94 11.33
N VAL A 18 12.80 35.22 10.51
CA VAL A 18 13.19 34.34 9.40
C VAL A 18 13.69 33.00 9.90
N VAL A 19 14.53 32.97 10.92
CA VAL A 19 15.03 31.71 11.52
C VAL A 19 13.89 30.90 12.12
N LEU A 20 12.98 31.50 12.85
CA LEU A 20 11.82 30.84 13.43
C LEU A 20 10.90 30.28 12.33
N SER A 21 10.68 30.99 11.24
CA SER A 21 9.91 30.51 10.07
C SER A 21 10.57 29.30 9.44
N ILE A 22 11.88 29.31 9.24
CA ILE A 22 12.63 28.17 8.68
C ILE A 22 12.53 26.95 9.61
N ILE A 23 12.68 27.16 10.93
CA ILE A 23 12.56 26.08 11.93
C ILE A 23 11.14 25.50 11.91
N SER A 24 10.11 26.34 11.90
CA SER A 24 8.71 25.91 11.84
C SER A 24 8.43 25.08 10.57
N GLN A 25 8.84 25.57 9.40
CA GLN A 25 8.68 24.84 8.13
C GLN A 25 9.43 23.49 8.15
N SER A 26 10.63 23.47 8.73
CA SER A 26 11.41 22.23 8.87
C SER A 26 10.73 21.23 9.81
N GLN A 27 10.13 21.70 10.91
CA GLN A 27 9.38 20.86 11.85
C GLN A 27 8.08 20.32 11.24
N GLU A 28 7.35 21.14 10.49
CA GLU A 28 6.15 20.73 9.76
C GLU A 28 6.48 19.65 8.71
N LYS A 29 7.55 19.86 7.93
CA LYS A 29 8.03 18.89 6.95
C LYS A 29 8.46 17.57 7.60
N ALA A 30 9.17 17.64 8.74
CA ALA A 30 9.59 16.46 9.49
C ALA A 30 8.38 15.71 10.11
N LYS A 31 7.35 16.45 10.56
CA LYS A 31 6.10 15.84 11.06
C LYS A 31 5.35 15.16 9.93
N ALA A 32 5.15 15.82 8.79
CA ALA A 32 4.49 15.25 7.62
C ALA A 32 5.20 13.98 7.14
N SER A 33 6.54 13.98 7.07
CA SER A 33 7.33 12.78 6.71
C SER A 33 7.14 11.64 7.71
N ARG A 34 7.07 11.92 9.03
CA ARG A 34 6.80 10.89 10.05
C ARG A 34 5.38 10.34 9.95
N ASP A 35 4.41 11.16 9.62
CA ASP A 35 3.02 10.74 9.47
C ASP A 35 2.87 9.86 8.23
N GLU A 36 3.51 10.19 7.10
CA GLU A 36 3.59 9.34 5.91
C GLU A 36 4.25 7.98 6.20
N ALA A 37 5.36 7.97 6.92
CA ALA A 37 6.07 6.75 7.31
C ALA A 37 5.27 5.81 8.23
N ARG A 38 4.11 6.25 8.74
CA ARG A 38 3.22 5.44 9.60
C ARG A 38 1.99 4.92 8.87
N LYS A 39 1.72 5.40 7.66
CA LYS A 39 0.59 4.92 6.89
C LYS A 39 0.85 3.51 6.40
N PRO A 40 -0.12 2.60 6.48
CA PRO A 40 0.03 1.30 5.84
C PRO A 40 0.20 1.45 4.33
N LEU A 41 0.93 0.53 3.71
CA LEU A 41 1.17 0.49 2.28
C LEU A 41 0.13 -0.38 1.58
N MET A 42 -0.56 0.16 0.60
CA MET A 42 -1.41 -0.61 -0.29
C MET A 42 -0.70 -0.82 -1.63
N ILE A 43 -0.39 -2.07 -1.95
CA ILE A 43 0.21 -2.45 -3.24
C ILE A 43 -0.91 -2.85 -4.20
N LEU A 44 -1.02 -2.11 -5.31
CA LEU A 44 -2.05 -2.23 -6.32
C LEU A 44 -1.49 -2.83 -7.61
N GLY A 45 -2.38 -3.31 -8.47
CA GLY A 45 -2.04 -3.74 -9.82
C GLY A 45 -2.79 -5.01 -10.23
N PRO A 46 -2.83 -5.32 -11.53
CA PRO A 46 -3.63 -6.39 -12.08
C PRO A 46 -3.16 -7.78 -11.65
N SER A 47 -4.01 -8.77 -11.92
CA SER A 47 -3.67 -10.17 -11.68
C SER A 47 -2.42 -10.57 -12.47
N ALA A 48 -1.56 -11.40 -11.89
CA ALA A 48 -0.30 -11.89 -12.48
C ALA A 48 0.78 -10.81 -12.77
N VAL A 49 0.62 -9.57 -12.29
CA VAL A 49 1.64 -8.52 -12.46
C VAL A 49 2.88 -8.70 -11.58
N GLY A 50 2.79 -9.56 -10.53
CA GLY A 50 3.92 -9.86 -9.63
C GLY A 50 3.82 -9.28 -8.21
N LYS A 51 2.64 -8.76 -7.79
CA LYS A 51 2.46 -8.20 -6.44
C LYS A 51 2.90 -9.13 -5.31
N ASP A 52 2.41 -10.38 -5.32
CA ASP A 52 2.76 -11.35 -4.26
C ASP A 52 4.25 -11.70 -4.26
N THR A 53 4.87 -11.81 -5.44
CA THR A 53 6.32 -12.01 -5.56
C THR A 53 7.09 -10.87 -4.88
N MET A 54 6.75 -9.62 -5.19
CA MET A 54 7.38 -8.44 -4.59
C MET A 54 7.17 -8.39 -3.06
N ILE A 55 5.94 -8.63 -2.59
CA ILE A 55 5.63 -8.66 -1.15
C ILE A 55 6.41 -9.77 -0.43
N ASN A 56 6.50 -10.96 -1.01
CA ASN A 56 7.23 -12.08 -0.42
C ASN A 56 8.74 -11.80 -0.37
N ARG A 57 9.29 -11.16 -1.39
CA ARG A 57 10.70 -10.72 -1.39
C ARG A 57 10.96 -9.65 -0.33
N LEU A 58 10.06 -8.68 -0.16
CA LEU A 58 10.14 -7.69 0.92
C LEU A 58 10.10 -8.37 2.29
N LYS A 59 9.18 -9.32 2.51
CA LYS A 59 9.12 -10.10 3.76
C LYS A 59 10.40 -10.88 4.02
N ALA A 60 10.99 -11.48 2.99
CA ALA A 60 12.24 -12.22 3.11
C ALA A 60 13.43 -11.31 3.43
N LYS A 61 13.45 -10.10 2.85
CA LYS A 61 14.52 -9.11 3.09
C LYS A 61 14.39 -8.41 4.46
N TYR A 62 13.16 -8.16 4.91
CA TYR A 62 12.86 -7.43 6.15
C TYR A 62 11.88 -8.21 7.03
N PRO A 63 12.26 -9.40 7.53
CA PRO A 63 11.34 -10.32 8.22
C PRO A 63 10.75 -9.71 9.49
N ASP A 64 11.51 -8.85 10.18
CA ASP A 64 11.09 -8.21 11.41
C ASP A 64 10.34 -6.89 11.20
N ALA A 65 10.47 -6.26 10.03
CA ALA A 65 9.85 -4.97 9.74
C ALA A 65 8.59 -5.08 8.87
N ILE A 66 8.54 -6.01 7.92
CA ILE A 66 7.39 -6.13 7.00
C ILE A 66 6.32 -7.05 7.58
N TYR A 67 5.11 -6.52 7.68
CA TYR A 67 3.91 -7.28 8.05
C TYR A 67 2.88 -7.23 6.91
N LYS A 68 2.68 -8.33 6.20
CA LYS A 68 1.55 -8.47 5.26
C LYS A 68 0.28 -8.70 6.08
N LEU A 69 -0.67 -7.78 6.04
CA LEU A 69 -1.95 -7.92 6.73
C LEU A 69 -2.79 -9.03 6.04
N PRO A 70 -3.08 -10.16 6.71
CA PRO A 70 -3.91 -11.20 6.12
C PRO A 70 -5.36 -10.71 6.00
N SER A 71 -5.99 -10.99 4.84
CA SER A 71 -7.42 -10.74 4.66
C SER A 71 -8.27 -11.84 5.31
N TYR A 72 -9.48 -11.51 5.69
CA TYR A 72 -10.51 -12.47 6.06
C TYR A 72 -11.14 -13.02 4.78
N THR A 73 -11.42 -14.33 4.74
CA THR A 73 -12.07 -14.96 3.60
C THR A 73 -13.06 -16.05 4.03
N THR A 74 -14.14 -16.17 3.26
CA THR A 74 -15.12 -17.28 3.42
C THR A 74 -14.77 -18.50 2.60
N ARG A 75 -13.68 -18.43 1.81
CA ARG A 75 -13.18 -19.58 1.07
C ARG A 75 -12.56 -20.61 2.03
N PRO A 76 -12.80 -21.90 1.83
CA PRO A 76 -12.09 -22.93 2.56
C PRO A 76 -10.57 -22.82 2.41
N MET A 77 -9.84 -23.13 3.47
CA MET A 77 -8.38 -23.20 3.47
C MET A 77 -7.89 -24.27 2.48
N ARG A 78 -6.84 -23.96 1.73
CA ARG A 78 -6.19 -24.89 0.81
C ARG A 78 -5.01 -25.58 1.48
N ASN A 79 -4.57 -26.71 0.89
CA ASN A 79 -3.34 -27.36 1.34
C ASN A 79 -2.15 -26.41 1.23
N GLY A 80 -1.36 -26.31 2.31
CA GLY A 80 -0.19 -25.43 2.40
C GLY A 80 -0.48 -24.02 2.86
N GLU A 81 -1.75 -23.62 3.02
CA GLU A 81 -2.10 -22.32 3.63
C GLU A 81 -2.13 -22.44 5.17
N THR A 82 -1.84 -21.33 5.83
CA THR A 82 -1.79 -21.23 7.29
C THR A 82 -2.75 -20.15 7.78
N GLU A 83 -3.59 -20.51 8.77
CA GLU A 83 -4.50 -19.59 9.47
C GLU A 83 -3.74 -18.38 10.05
N GLY A 84 -4.25 -17.18 9.79
CA GLY A 84 -3.66 -15.93 10.29
C GLY A 84 -2.35 -15.51 9.63
N VAL A 85 -1.84 -16.28 8.66
CA VAL A 85 -0.66 -15.95 7.86
C VAL A 85 -1.04 -15.64 6.41
N ASP A 86 -1.75 -16.57 5.77
CA ASP A 86 -2.24 -16.38 4.41
C ASP A 86 -3.57 -15.64 4.41
N TYR A 87 -4.51 -16.13 5.20
CA TYR A 87 -5.83 -15.56 5.44
C TYR A 87 -6.30 -15.86 6.88
N PHE A 88 -7.31 -15.10 7.33
CA PHE A 88 -8.21 -15.52 8.40
C PHE A 88 -9.42 -16.21 7.75
N PHE A 89 -9.53 -17.53 7.94
CA PHE A 89 -10.61 -18.31 7.32
C PHE A 89 -11.83 -18.30 8.24
N VAL A 90 -12.95 -17.76 7.74
CA VAL A 90 -14.18 -17.56 8.54
C VAL A 90 -15.39 -18.12 7.80
N THR A 91 -16.47 -18.43 8.53
CA THR A 91 -17.73 -18.79 7.89
C THR A 91 -18.42 -17.58 7.26
N LYS A 92 -19.39 -17.79 6.37
CA LYS A 92 -20.18 -16.71 5.78
C LYS A 92 -20.93 -15.91 6.84
N GLU A 93 -21.44 -16.59 7.87
CA GLU A 93 -22.15 -15.99 8.99
C GLU A 93 -21.24 -15.09 9.84
N GLN A 94 -20.02 -15.58 10.13
CA GLN A 94 -19.00 -14.78 10.83
C GLN A 94 -18.61 -13.55 10.02
N PHE A 95 -18.39 -13.72 8.71
CA PHE A 95 -18.06 -12.62 7.81
C PHE A 95 -19.18 -11.58 7.79
N GLN A 96 -20.42 -12.01 7.65
CA GLN A 96 -21.60 -11.15 7.64
C GLN A 96 -21.74 -10.38 8.96
N SER A 97 -21.58 -11.06 10.10
CA SER A 97 -21.60 -10.40 11.42
C SER A 97 -20.53 -9.31 11.56
N MET A 98 -19.30 -9.56 11.05
CA MET A 98 -18.23 -8.54 11.02
C MET A 98 -18.58 -7.37 10.10
N ARG A 99 -19.23 -7.63 8.97
CA ARG A 99 -19.68 -6.61 8.02
C ARG A 99 -20.75 -5.71 8.65
N GLU A 100 -21.75 -6.29 9.30
CA GLU A 100 -22.82 -5.56 9.99
C GLU A 100 -22.30 -4.68 11.14
N LYS A 101 -21.27 -5.14 11.83
CA LYS A 101 -20.56 -4.34 12.86
C LYS A 101 -19.66 -3.24 12.28
N GLY A 102 -19.57 -3.10 10.95
CA GLY A 102 -18.72 -2.11 10.28
C GLY A 102 -17.23 -2.31 10.51
N SER A 103 -16.81 -3.52 10.94
CA SER A 103 -15.40 -3.81 11.24
C SER A 103 -14.57 -4.20 10.02
N LEU A 104 -15.23 -4.46 8.87
CA LEU A 104 -14.56 -4.81 7.63
C LEU A 104 -14.37 -3.58 6.71
N PHE A 105 -13.33 -3.64 5.87
CA PHE A 105 -13.10 -2.73 4.76
C PHE A 105 -12.54 -3.48 3.56
N GLY A 106 -12.65 -2.90 2.36
CA GLY A 106 -12.18 -3.50 1.14
C GLY A 106 -12.89 -4.81 0.81
N VAL A 107 -14.21 -4.87 1.05
CA VAL A 107 -15.00 -6.08 0.80
C VAL A 107 -15.07 -6.37 -0.69
N GLN A 108 -14.67 -7.57 -1.07
CA GLN A 108 -14.72 -8.09 -2.44
C GLN A 108 -15.42 -9.46 -2.46
N GLU A 109 -16.09 -9.74 -3.57
CA GLU A 109 -16.58 -11.07 -3.87
C GLU A 109 -15.81 -11.64 -5.07
N TYR A 110 -15.30 -12.86 -4.92
CA TYR A 110 -14.64 -13.59 -5.99
C TYR A 110 -14.97 -15.08 -5.89
N ASN A 111 -15.48 -15.64 -6.98
CA ASN A 111 -15.93 -17.06 -7.05
C ASN A 111 -16.82 -17.46 -5.87
N HIS A 112 -17.88 -16.67 -5.59
CA HIS A 112 -18.85 -16.88 -4.51
C HIS A 112 -18.25 -16.89 -3.09
N ASN A 113 -17.03 -16.39 -2.93
CA ASN A 113 -16.36 -16.20 -1.65
C ASN A 113 -16.08 -14.71 -1.42
N TYR A 114 -16.18 -14.31 -0.16
CA TYR A 114 -15.89 -12.95 0.26
C TYR A 114 -14.46 -12.81 0.77
N TYR A 115 -13.91 -11.63 0.57
CA TYR A 115 -12.58 -11.23 1.05
C TYR A 115 -12.69 -9.82 1.60
N ALA A 116 -12.03 -9.54 2.73
CA ALA A 116 -11.96 -8.21 3.30
C ALA A 116 -10.80 -8.12 4.30
N SER A 117 -10.36 -6.90 4.61
CA SER A 117 -9.52 -6.65 5.78
C SER A 117 -10.36 -6.18 6.97
N ASN A 118 -9.81 -6.34 8.17
CA ASN A 118 -10.48 -5.93 9.41
C ASN A 118 -9.81 -4.68 10.00
N LYS A 119 -10.62 -3.64 10.25
CA LYS A 119 -10.18 -2.34 10.79
C LYS A 119 -9.51 -2.47 12.16
N ASN A 120 -10.04 -3.36 13.03
CA ASN A 120 -9.48 -3.55 14.36
C ASN A 120 -8.12 -4.25 14.28
N LYS A 121 -7.98 -5.26 13.40
CA LYS A 121 -6.68 -5.92 13.18
C LYS A 121 -5.65 -4.98 12.58
N LEU A 122 -6.06 -4.14 11.63
CA LEU A 122 -5.18 -3.09 11.09
C LEU A 122 -4.70 -2.15 12.21
N LYS A 123 -5.62 -1.63 13.04
CA LYS A 123 -5.28 -0.75 14.17
C LYS A 123 -4.36 -1.44 15.19
N GLU A 124 -4.62 -2.70 15.50
CA GLU A 124 -3.77 -3.51 16.41
C GLU A 124 -2.32 -3.55 15.92
N VAL A 125 -2.12 -3.89 14.63
CA VAL A 125 -0.77 -3.98 14.07
C VAL A 125 -0.12 -2.61 13.92
N MET A 126 -0.89 -1.56 13.60
CA MET A 126 -0.39 -0.17 13.53
C MET A 126 0.12 0.36 14.89
N ALA A 127 -0.25 -0.26 16.00
CA ALA A 127 0.28 0.10 17.32
C ALA A 127 1.78 -0.23 17.43
N ASP A 128 2.25 -1.25 16.73
CA ASP A 128 3.68 -1.57 16.60
C ASP A 128 4.33 -0.69 15.51
N LYS A 129 4.98 0.37 15.96
CA LYS A 129 5.62 1.37 15.07
C LYS A 129 6.87 0.85 14.36
N SER A 130 7.36 -0.34 14.69
CA SER A 130 8.47 -0.99 14.01
C SER A 130 8.02 -1.71 12.73
N LYS A 131 6.70 -1.83 12.48
CA LYS A 131 6.14 -2.57 11.35
C LYS A 131 5.72 -1.64 10.22
N VAL A 132 6.08 -2.03 9.02
CA VAL A 132 5.50 -1.55 7.76
C VAL A 132 4.42 -2.53 7.34
N ILE A 133 3.16 -2.09 7.40
CA ILE A 133 2.01 -2.94 7.12
C ILE A 133 1.72 -2.88 5.62
N ILE A 134 1.68 -4.03 4.97
CA ILE A 134 1.40 -4.13 3.53
C ILE A 134 0.05 -4.82 3.31
N LEU A 135 -0.76 -4.21 2.46
CA LEU A 135 -2.01 -4.76 1.93
C LEU A 135 -1.88 -4.97 0.42
N ASN A 136 -2.42 -6.09 -0.07
CA ASN A 136 -2.46 -6.43 -1.50
C ASN A 136 -3.90 -6.34 -2.00
N TYR A 137 -4.19 -5.31 -2.81
CA TYR A 137 -5.53 -5.05 -3.30
C TYR A 137 -5.54 -4.67 -4.79
N ASN A 138 -6.73 -4.63 -5.40
CA ASN A 138 -6.97 -4.03 -6.70
C ASN A 138 -7.37 -2.55 -6.55
N ILE A 139 -7.45 -1.83 -7.67
CA ILE A 139 -7.76 -0.39 -7.67
C ILE A 139 -9.20 -0.10 -7.24
N GLU A 140 -10.16 -0.98 -7.55
CA GLU A 140 -11.55 -0.80 -7.14
C GLU A 140 -11.67 -0.79 -5.62
N THR A 141 -10.94 -1.68 -4.94
CA THR A 141 -10.89 -1.68 -3.47
C THR A 141 -10.23 -0.42 -2.94
N ALA A 142 -9.11 0.01 -3.52
CA ALA A 142 -8.46 1.25 -3.12
C ALA A 142 -9.43 2.44 -3.25
N ASN A 143 -10.15 2.54 -4.37
CA ASN A 143 -11.16 3.58 -4.59
C ASN A 143 -12.30 3.56 -3.56
N SER A 144 -12.68 2.38 -3.07
CA SER A 144 -13.75 2.25 -2.08
C SER A 144 -13.37 2.63 -0.66
N VAL A 145 -12.06 2.75 -0.37
CA VAL A 145 -11.57 2.98 1.01
C VAL A 145 -10.67 4.21 1.16
N LYS A 146 -10.21 4.83 0.06
CA LYS A 146 -9.24 5.93 0.05
C LYS A 146 -9.69 7.18 0.82
N ASP A 147 -10.99 7.40 0.91
CA ASP A 147 -11.55 8.57 1.59
C ASP A 147 -11.81 8.29 3.10
N ASP A 148 -11.88 7.00 3.49
CA ASP A 148 -12.14 6.57 4.86
C ASP A 148 -10.88 6.17 5.62
N LEU A 149 -9.85 5.73 4.93
CA LEU A 149 -8.61 5.19 5.49
C LEU A 149 -7.40 5.75 4.76
N ASP A 150 -6.41 6.14 5.53
CA ASP A 150 -5.21 6.77 5.02
C ASP A 150 -4.10 5.73 4.75
N PHE A 151 -3.71 5.60 3.49
CA PHE A 151 -2.71 4.66 3.01
C PHE A 151 -1.66 5.35 2.15
N ASN A 152 -0.47 4.78 2.09
CA ASN A 152 0.45 5.00 0.99
C ASN A 152 0.10 4.01 -0.13
N TYR A 153 0.13 4.45 -1.38
CA TYR A 153 -0.27 3.65 -2.53
C TYR A 153 0.88 3.49 -3.51
N VAL A 154 1.22 2.23 -3.80
CA VAL A 154 2.17 1.85 -4.85
C VAL A 154 1.45 0.96 -5.86
N ALA A 155 1.54 1.29 -7.14
CA ALA A 155 1.00 0.46 -8.20
C ALA A 155 2.12 -0.27 -8.94
N ILE A 156 1.94 -1.59 -9.16
CA ILE A 156 2.80 -2.40 -10.00
C ILE A 156 2.08 -2.65 -11.33
N LEU A 157 2.73 -2.27 -12.42
CA LEU A 157 2.19 -2.33 -13.77
C LEU A 157 2.99 -3.34 -14.61
N PRO A 158 2.36 -4.03 -15.57
CA PRO A 158 3.07 -4.85 -16.53
C PRO A 158 3.77 -3.98 -17.59
N PRO A 159 4.82 -4.47 -18.25
CA PRO A 159 5.45 -3.73 -19.35
C PRO A 159 4.56 -3.65 -20.60
N SER A 160 3.67 -4.62 -20.78
CA SER A 160 2.68 -4.66 -21.87
C SER A 160 1.54 -5.61 -21.53
N GLU A 161 0.42 -5.47 -22.24
CA GLU A 161 -0.71 -6.41 -22.17
C GLU A 161 -0.30 -7.82 -22.65
N GLY A 162 0.53 -7.90 -23.68
CA GLY A 162 1.05 -9.18 -24.19
C GLY A 162 1.85 -9.95 -23.13
N GLU A 163 2.72 -9.25 -22.41
CA GLU A 163 3.48 -9.87 -21.32
C GLU A 163 2.57 -10.32 -20.17
N LEU A 164 1.57 -9.50 -19.80
CA LEU A 164 0.60 -9.89 -18.77
C LEU A 164 -0.18 -11.14 -19.18
N ARG A 165 -0.61 -11.22 -20.44
CA ARG A 165 -1.27 -12.41 -20.99
C ARG A 165 -0.37 -13.64 -20.91
N ASN A 166 0.92 -13.51 -21.28
CA ASN A 166 1.90 -14.60 -21.19
C ASN A 166 2.06 -15.10 -19.75
N ARG A 167 2.10 -14.19 -18.77
CA ARG A 167 2.16 -14.53 -17.34
C ARG A 167 0.91 -15.27 -16.85
N LEU A 168 -0.27 -14.89 -17.32
CA LEU A 168 -1.52 -15.62 -17.03
C LEU A 168 -1.49 -17.05 -17.58
N ILE A 169 -1.04 -17.21 -18.82
CA ILE A 169 -0.88 -18.53 -19.46
C ILE A 169 0.13 -19.40 -18.68
N LYS A 170 1.29 -18.83 -18.36
CA LYS A 170 2.36 -19.54 -17.62
C LYS A 170 1.92 -19.97 -16.21
N ARG A 171 0.97 -19.24 -15.59
CA ARG A 171 0.34 -19.62 -14.31
C ARG A 171 -0.68 -20.73 -14.42
N GLY A 172 -0.96 -21.25 -15.62
CA GLY A 172 -1.96 -22.29 -15.85
C GLY A 172 -3.41 -21.76 -15.81
N THR A 173 -3.63 -20.45 -16.08
CA THR A 173 -4.97 -19.91 -16.22
C THR A 173 -5.66 -20.58 -17.41
N LYS A 174 -6.86 -21.09 -17.21
CA LYS A 174 -7.64 -21.74 -18.27
C LYS A 174 -7.92 -20.76 -19.42
N ALA A 175 -7.87 -21.23 -20.65
CA ALA A 175 -8.02 -20.41 -21.85
C ALA A 175 -9.32 -19.59 -21.84
N GLU A 176 -10.41 -20.17 -21.37
CA GLU A 176 -11.72 -19.53 -21.22
C GLU A 176 -11.74 -18.37 -20.23
N GLU A 177 -10.85 -18.38 -19.22
CA GLU A 177 -10.74 -17.31 -18.22
C GLU A 177 -9.81 -16.18 -18.65
N ILE A 178 -8.87 -16.45 -19.57
CA ILE A 178 -7.81 -15.47 -19.93
C ILE A 178 -8.43 -14.19 -20.47
N THR A 179 -9.42 -14.28 -21.37
CA THR A 179 -10.05 -13.09 -21.96
C THR A 179 -10.70 -12.21 -20.88
N ASN A 180 -11.45 -12.80 -19.97
CA ASN A 180 -12.10 -12.05 -18.88
C ASN A 180 -11.08 -11.43 -17.95
N ARG A 181 -10.00 -12.15 -17.61
CA ARG A 181 -8.92 -11.65 -16.75
C ARG A 181 -8.14 -10.52 -17.44
N MET A 182 -7.93 -10.60 -18.75
CA MET A 182 -7.28 -9.54 -19.52
C MET A 182 -8.14 -8.26 -19.55
N ASN A 183 -9.44 -8.40 -19.86
CA ASN A 183 -10.36 -7.25 -19.89
C ASN A 183 -10.39 -6.54 -18.52
N ASN A 184 -10.48 -7.30 -17.43
CA ASN A 184 -10.42 -6.73 -16.07
C ASN A 184 -9.07 -6.04 -15.81
N SER A 185 -7.97 -6.65 -16.24
CA SER A 185 -6.63 -6.09 -16.06
C SER A 185 -6.41 -4.79 -16.83
N ILE A 186 -6.90 -4.70 -18.07
CA ILE A 186 -6.83 -3.48 -18.89
C ILE A 186 -7.60 -2.36 -18.20
N ARG A 187 -8.81 -2.64 -17.74
CA ARG A 187 -9.62 -1.66 -17.00
C ARG A 187 -8.91 -1.23 -15.69
N GLU A 188 -8.33 -2.16 -14.96
CA GLU A 188 -7.59 -1.86 -13.73
C GLU A 188 -6.38 -0.97 -14.01
N ILE A 189 -5.62 -1.22 -15.08
CA ILE A 189 -4.48 -0.38 -15.51
C ILE A 189 -4.94 1.03 -15.86
N GLN A 190 -6.06 1.18 -16.57
CA GLN A 190 -6.64 2.49 -16.88
C GLN A 190 -6.98 3.26 -15.61
N LEU A 191 -7.71 2.65 -14.68
CA LEU A 191 -8.06 3.26 -13.39
C LEU A 191 -6.83 3.63 -12.57
N ILE A 192 -5.78 2.79 -12.56
CA ILE A 192 -4.51 3.10 -11.90
C ILE A 192 -3.85 4.33 -12.53
N ASN A 193 -3.86 4.47 -13.84
CA ASN A 193 -3.25 5.60 -14.53
C ASN A 193 -3.99 6.92 -14.28
N GLU A 194 -5.31 6.86 -14.13
CA GLU A 194 -6.18 8.02 -13.85
C GLU A 194 -6.15 8.44 -12.37
N ALA A 195 -5.81 7.53 -11.45
CA ALA A 195 -5.83 7.78 -10.00
C ALA A 195 -4.72 8.76 -9.58
N ASN A 196 -5.11 9.93 -9.07
CA ASN A 196 -4.17 10.98 -8.64
C ASN A 196 -3.58 10.76 -7.23
N TYR A 197 -4.13 9.82 -6.45
CA TYR A 197 -3.68 9.52 -5.10
C TYR A 197 -2.58 8.45 -5.03
N ILE A 198 -2.23 7.80 -6.14
CA ILE A 198 -1.14 6.80 -6.19
C ILE A 198 0.20 7.53 -6.29
N GLN A 199 1.02 7.42 -5.24
CA GLN A 199 2.28 8.15 -5.15
C GLN A 199 3.38 7.56 -6.05
N TYR A 200 3.40 6.24 -6.23
CA TYR A 200 4.44 5.57 -7.00
C TYR A 200 3.88 4.51 -7.96
N ARG A 201 4.34 4.53 -9.21
CA ARG A 201 4.00 3.55 -10.24
C ARG A 201 5.26 2.87 -10.74
N LEU A 202 5.29 1.55 -10.61
CA LEU A 202 6.43 0.71 -10.95
C LEU A 202 6.05 -0.22 -12.11
N VAL A 203 6.85 -0.23 -13.18
CA VAL A 203 6.72 -1.23 -14.25
C VAL A 203 7.57 -2.45 -13.91
N ASN A 204 6.94 -3.63 -13.80
CA ASN A 204 7.59 -4.91 -13.56
C ASN A 204 7.92 -5.58 -14.92
N ASP A 205 8.92 -5.04 -15.58
CA ASP A 205 9.46 -5.54 -16.84
C ASP A 205 10.58 -6.60 -16.62
N ASP A 206 11.36 -6.40 -15.57
CA ASP A 206 12.38 -7.33 -15.06
C ASP A 206 12.22 -7.38 -13.54
N GLU A 207 12.13 -8.58 -12.99
CA GLU A 207 11.80 -8.80 -11.58
C GLU A 207 12.86 -8.21 -10.63
N GLU A 208 14.15 -8.39 -10.93
CA GLU A 208 15.23 -7.91 -10.07
C GLU A 208 15.31 -6.38 -10.08
N ARG A 209 15.22 -5.78 -11.25
CA ARG A 209 15.21 -4.31 -11.41
C ARG A 209 13.99 -3.69 -10.77
N ALA A 210 12.81 -4.29 -10.97
CA ALA A 210 11.57 -3.81 -10.38
C ALA A 210 11.61 -3.93 -8.85
N PHE A 211 12.12 -5.03 -8.31
CA PHE A 211 12.27 -5.19 -6.87
C PHE A 211 13.25 -4.16 -6.29
N SER A 212 14.40 -3.93 -6.93
CA SER A 212 15.38 -2.93 -6.46
C SER A 212 14.78 -1.53 -6.39
N LYS A 213 14.02 -1.11 -7.42
CA LYS A 213 13.33 0.19 -7.43
C LYS A 213 12.25 0.29 -6.36
N LEU A 214 11.48 -0.78 -6.16
CA LEU A 214 10.46 -0.82 -5.10
C LEU A 214 11.11 -0.71 -3.72
N ASP A 215 12.16 -1.47 -3.48
CA ASP A 215 12.91 -1.48 -2.22
C ASP A 215 13.52 -0.10 -1.92
N GLU A 216 14.14 0.54 -2.90
CA GLU A 216 14.69 1.89 -2.77
C GLU A 216 13.60 2.90 -2.38
N HIS A 217 12.48 2.92 -3.13
CA HIS A 217 11.35 3.79 -2.83
C HIS A 217 10.76 3.54 -1.42
N LEU A 218 10.62 2.28 -1.01
CA LEU A 218 10.08 1.97 0.31
C LEU A 218 11.04 2.33 1.44
N ARG A 219 12.35 2.22 1.26
CA ARG A 219 13.33 2.69 2.26
C ARG A 219 13.28 4.21 2.42
N GLU A 220 13.10 4.96 1.35
CA GLU A 220 12.91 6.42 1.43
C GLU A 220 11.64 6.77 2.23
N LEU A 221 10.56 6.00 2.04
CA LEU A 221 9.26 6.26 2.66
C LEU A 221 9.17 5.74 4.10
N TYR A 222 9.81 4.60 4.38
CA TYR A 222 9.71 3.91 5.68
C TYR A 222 11.08 3.73 6.35
N PRO A 223 11.45 4.60 7.31
CA PRO A 223 12.73 4.48 8.04
C PRO A 223 12.93 3.15 8.77
N ALA A 224 11.85 2.42 9.08
CA ALA A 224 11.91 1.09 9.68
C ALA A 224 12.56 0.01 8.77
N LEU A 225 12.84 0.33 7.50
CA LEU A 225 13.50 -0.56 6.54
C LEU A 225 15.01 -0.29 6.38
N HIS A 226 15.60 0.49 7.30
CA HIS A 226 17.03 0.78 7.33
C HIS A 226 17.82 -0.10 8.29
#